data_cf74121a8b0018dffda486ae6f197b45
#
_entry.id   cf74121a8b0018dffda486ae6f197b45
#
_cell.length_a   1.000
_cell.length_b   1.000
_cell.length_c   1.000
_cell.angle_alpha   90.00
_cell.angle_beta   90.00
_cell.angle_gamma   90.00
#
_symmetry.space_group_name_H-M   'P 1'
#
loop_
_entity.id
_entity.type
_entity.pdbx_description
1 polymer ?
#
loop_
_entity_poly.entity_id
_entity_poly.type
_entity_poly.pdbx_seq_one_letter_code
_entity_poly.pdbx_strand_id
1 'polypeptide(L)'
;MTTVTIQEERNTIAITEDNNNINVTSSDVSVLLTAPGTQGPPRSADCGVIYLKANTITTPIDQTNGRAVVSGAMLTSSLTNFEKDALTNSLKYKGTNGLFHAIATFNFYSGSQDTCGFYIGVNRDASSPLDADADRISESEIYVNAGTPSNQPKNGTIQTLVQLTTDDRIFFIVQNKTKADAILVEFMKLIVKS
;
A
#
# COMPACT_ATOMS: atom_id res chain seq x y z
N MET A 1 -13.47 35.34 17.57
CA MET A 1 -13.94 35.43 18.96
C MET A 1 -15.28 34.69 19.03
N THR A 2 -15.33 33.58 19.72
CA THR A 2 -16.55 32.78 19.88
C THR A 2 -16.98 32.93 21.32
N THR A 3 -18.18 33.46 21.56
CA THR A 3 -18.74 33.59 22.92
C THR A 3 -19.82 32.55 23.09
N VAL A 4 -19.68 31.68 24.09
CA VAL A 4 -20.71 30.72 24.47
C VAL A 4 -21.29 31.18 25.81
N THR A 5 -22.62 31.41 25.87
CA THR A 5 -23.34 31.78 27.07
C THR A 5 -24.18 30.59 27.51
N ILE A 6 -23.92 30.08 28.71
CA ILE A 6 -24.74 29.03 29.34
C ILE A 6 -25.50 29.67 30.48
N GLN A 7 -26.82 29.57 30.48
CA GLN A 7 -27.72 30.12 31.49
C GLN A 7 -28.35 28.95 32.26
N GLU A 8 -27.98 28.79 33.52
CA GLU A 8 -28.60 27.83 34.44
C GLU A 8 -29.27 28.60 35.57
N GLU A 9 -30.48 28.33 35.82
CA GLU A 9 -31.56 28.87 36.70
C GLU A 9 -31.31 30.17 37.49
N ARG A 10 -30.09 30.60 37.80
CA ARG A 10 -29.78 31.89 38.47
C ARG A 10 -28.38 32.45 38.22
N ASN A 11 -27.55 31.80 37.45
CA ASN A 11 -26.20 32.31 37.19
C ASN A 11 -25.88 32.29 35.69
N THR A 12 -25.42 33.39 35.14
CA THR A 12 -24.90 33.46 33.78
C THR A 12 -23.42 33.22 33.84
N ILE A 13 -22.94 32.17 33.19
CA ILE A 13 -21.49 31.92 33.00
C ILE A 13 -21.15 32.39 31.62
N ALA A 14 -20.33 33.45 31.52
CA ALA A 14 -19.75 33.87 30.24
C ALA A 14 -18.39 33.20 30.08
N ILE A 15 -18.25 32.44 29.01
CA ILE A 15 -16.96 31.85 28.64
C ILE A 15 -16.44 32.65 27.47
N THR A 16 -15.32 33.33 27.68
CA THR A 16 -14.62 34.05 26.62
C THR A 16 -13.38 33.27 26.30
N GLU A 17 -13.28 32.80 25.04
CA GLU A 17 -12.07 32.18 24.53
C GLU A 17 -11.17 33.27 23.96
N ASP A 18 -10.00 33.43 24.53
CA ASP A 18 -8.94 34.28 24.00
C ASP A 18 -7.64 33.49 24.05
N ASN A 19 -7.01 33.29 22.90
CA ASN A 19 -5.72 32.59 22.74
C ASN A 19 -5.67 31.17 23.38
N ASN A 20 -6.66 30.32 23.18
CA ASN A 20 -6.72 28.96 23.73
C ASN A 20 -6.80 28.85 25.28
N ASN A 21 -7.10 29.91 25.97
CA ASN A 21 -7.35 29.87 27.41
C ASN A 21 -8.86 29.98 27.70
N ILE A 22 -9.37 29.06 28.50
CA ILE A 22 -10.75 29.08 28.98
C ILE A 22 -10.72 29.45 30.44
N ASN A 23 -11.22 30.65 30.79
CA ASN A 23 -11.38 31.08 32.15
C ASN A 23 -12.80 30.86 32.63
N VAL A 24 -12.97 29.99 33.63
CA VAL A 24 -14.26 29.76 34.31
C VAL A 24 -14.24 30.48 35.66
N THR A 25 -15.07 31.49 35.81
CA THR A 25 -15.13 32.31 37.03
C THR A 25 -16.27 31.89 37.96
N SER A 26 -16.51 30.59 38.16
CA SER A 26 -17.44 30.08 39.13
C SER A 26 -16.88 28.85 39.85
N SER A 27 -16.95 28.82 41.16
CA SER A 27 -16.36 27.76 41.98
C SER A 27 -17.21 26.47 42.06
N ASP A 28 -18.42 26.45 41.53
CA ASP A 28 -19.38 25.35 41.75
C ASP A 28 -19.88 24.64 40.48
N VAL A 29 -19.27 24.85 39.34
CA VAL A 29 -19.70 24.20 38.10
C VAL A 29 -18.55 23.44 37.46
N SER A 30 -18.70 22.14 37.30
CA SER A 30 -17.80 21.31 36.44
C SER A 30 -18.29 21.38 35.00
N VAL A 31 -17.62 22.14 34.16
CA VAL A 31 -17.88 22.17 32.71
C VAL A 31 -16.97 21.20 32.03
N LEU A 32 -17.49 20.08 31.52
CA LEU A 32 -16.76 19.21 30.59
C LEU A 32 -16.85 19.80 29.19
N LEU A 33 -15.84 20.55 28.79
CA LEU A 33 -15.71 21.02 27.41
C LEU A 33 -15.08 19.91 26.57
N THR A 34 -15.87 19.19 25.83
CA THR A 34 -15.38 18.34 24.74
C THR A 34 -15.23 19.23 23.52
N ALA A 35 -14.13 19.96 23.41
CA ALA A 35 -13.77 20.54 22.13
C ALA A 35 -13.56 19.36 21.16
N PRO A 36 -14.22 19.35 19.97
CA PRO A 36 -13.75 18.47 18.93
C PRO A 36 -12.28 18.87 18.70
N GLY A 37 -11.37 17.95 19.02
CA GLY A 37 -9.94 18.20 18.85
C GLY A 37 -9.75 18.82 17.47
N THR A 38 -9.00 19.92 17.39
CA THR A 38 -8.61 20.48 16.10
C THR A 38 -8.08 19.30 15.30
N GLN A 39 -8.82 18.93 14.27
CA GLN A 39 -8.35 17.91 13.35
C GLN A 39 -7.02 18.44 12.86
N GLY A 40 -5.93 17.79 13.26
CA GLY A 40 -4.60 18.16 12.79
C GLY A 40 -4.64 18.31 11.27
N PRO A 41 -3.77 19.12 10.67
CA PRO A 41 -3.77 19.27 9.23
C PRO A 41 -3.89 17.88 8.62
N PRO A 42 -4.77 17.66 7.61
CA PRO A 42 -4.97 16.35 7.04
C PRO A 42 -3.60 15.81 6.68
N ARG A 43 -3.17 14.72 7.32
CA ARG A 43 -1.93 14.06 6.94
C ARG A 43 -2.10 13.75 5.46
N SER A 44 -1.17 14.22 4.65
CA SER A 44 -1.11 13.74 3.27
C SER A 44 -1.03 12.22 3.37
N ALA A 45 -2.06 11.54 2.83
CA ALA A 45 -2.11 10.09 2.87
C ALA A 45 -0.81 9.53 2.29
N ASP A 46 -0.16 8.63 3.01
CA ASP A 46 1.04 7.96 2.50
C ASP A 46 0.65 7.22 1.22
N CYS A 47 1.41 7.44 0.17
CA CYS A 47 1.13 6.84 -1.13
C CYS A 47 2.42 6.50 -1.86
N GLY A 48 2.50 5.27 -2.36
CA GLY A 48 3.57 4.81 -3.24
C GLY A 48 3.00 4.13 -4.47
N VAL A 49 3.51 4.51 -5.66
CA VAL A 49 3.13 3.89 -6.92
C VAL A 49 4.38 3.48 -7.69
N ILE A 50 4.48 2.19 -7.99
CA ILE A 50 5.49 1.62 -8.88
C ILE A 50 4.80 0.90 -10.04
N TYR A 51 5.34 0.98 -11.24
CA TYR A 51 4.71 0.39 -12.40
C TYR A 51 5.71 -0.04 -13.49
N LEU A 52 5.29 -1.02 -14.29
CA LEU A 52 5.88 -1.39 -15.58
C LEU A 52 4.98 -0.88 -16.71
N LYS A 53 5.59 -0.42 -17.80
CA LYS A 53 4.88 -0.02 -19.02
C LYS A 53 5.64 -0.50 -20.24
N ALA A 54 4.95 -1.22 -21.14
CA ALA A 54 5.53 -1.79 -22.34
C ALA A 54 6.83 -2.59 -22.05
N ASN A 55 6.81 -3.36 -20.98
CA ASN A 55 7.95 -4.19 -20.59
C ASN A 55 8.11 -5.37 -21.56
N THR A 56 9.33 -5.63 -21.98
CA THR A 56 9.69 -6.75 -22.88
C THR A 56 10.60 -7.77 -22.19
N ILE A 57 10.89 -7.55 -20.91
CA ILE A 57 11.77 -8.43 -20.13
C ILE A 57 10.93 -9.49 -19.45
N THR A 58 11.17 -10.75 -19.78
CA THR A 58 10.50 -11.88 -19.12
C THR A 58 11.07 -12.11 -17.72
N THR A 59 10.21 -12.54 -16.82
CA THR A 59 10.59 -13.02 -15.50
C THR A 59 10.86 -14.53 -15.61
N PRO A 60 12.10 -14.99 -15.42
CA PRO A 60 12.42 -16.41 -15.48
C PRO A 60 11.78 -17.14 -14.30
N ILE A 61 11.27 -18.33 -14.57
CA ILE A 61 10.77 -19.27 -13.55
C ILE A 61 11.61 -20.54 -13.68
N ASP A 62 12.45 -20.79 -12.70
CA ASP A 62 13.48 -21.83 -12.80
C ASP A 62 12.96 -23.27 -12.63
N GLN A 63 11.74 -23.40 -12.09
CA GLN A 63 11.12 -24.71 -11.86
C GLN A 63 9.59 -24.63 -11.88
N THR A 64 8.95 -25.75 -12.17
CA THR A 64 7.50 -25.86 -11.99
C THR A 64 7.08 -25.45 -10.58
N ASN A 65 6.02 -24.66 -10.48
CA ASN A 65 5.57 -24.06 -9.22
C ASN A 65 6.55 -23.04 -8.61
N GLY A 66 7.60 -22.65 -9.33
CA GLY A 66 8.56 -21.63 -8.90
C GLY A 66 7.94 -20.24 -8.90
N ARG A 67 8.48 -19.37 -8.04
CA ARG A 67 8.10 -17.96 -7.90
C ARG A 67 9.29 -17.06 -8.15
N ALA A 68 9.01 -15.87 -8.66
CA ALA A 68 10.04 -14.86 -8.87
C ALA A 68 9.47 -13.45 -8.67
N VAL A 69 10.33 -12.52 -8.27
CA VAL A 69 10.02 -11.09 -8.31
C VAL A 69 9.97 -10.64 -9.77
N VAL A 70 8.95 -9.88 -10.13
CA VAL A 70 8.76 -9.43 -11.52
C VAL A 70 9.97 -8.65 -12.02
N SER A 71 10.46 -9.08 -13.22
CA SER A 71 11.57 -8.45 -13.92
C SER A 71 11.11 -7.28 -14.80
N GLY A 72 11.98 -6.28 -14.95
CA GLY A 72 11.77 -5.13 -15.84
C GLY A 72 12.19 -3.82 -15.21
N ALA A 73 12.20 -2.76 -16.02
CA ALA A 73 12.56 -1.42 -15.58
C ALA A 73 11.33 -0.76 -14.90
N MET A 74 11.23 -0.85 -13.60
CA MET A 74 10.16 -0.23 -12.83
C MET A 74 10.28 1.30 -12.85
N LEU A 75 9.16 1.95 -13.06
CA LEU A 75 8.96 3.39 -12.98
C LEU A 75 8.12 3.75 -11.75
N THR A 76 8.18 4.98 -11.32
CA THR A 76 7.39 5.49 -10.19
C THR A 76 6.58 6.72 -10.59
N SER A 77 5.51 6.98 -9.89
CA SER A 77 4.77 8.23 -10.01
C SER A 77 4.41 8.77 -8.65
N SER A 78 3.54 8.83 -7.96
CA SER A 78 3.27 9.44 -6.65
C SER A 78 4.05 8.73 -5.53
N LEU A 79 4.93 9.47 -4.87
CA LEU A 79 5.72 8.97 -3.75
C LEU A 79 5.58 9.94 -2.56
N THR A 80 4.77 9.56 -1.56
CA THR A 80 4.67 10.24 -0.27
C THR A 80 5.01 9.23 0.81
N ASN A 81 6.11 9.43 1.52
CA ASN A 81 6.70 8.48 2.46
C ASN A 81 7.04 7.10 1.86
N PHE A 82 7.23 7.06 0.53
CA PHE A 82 7.77 5.91 -0.19
C PHE A 82 8.92 6.35 -1.08
N GLU A 83 9.84 5.43 -1.37
CA GLU A 83 10.87 5.59 -2.37
C GLU A 83 10.94 4.33 -3.24
N LYS A 84 11.43 4.45 -4.47
CA LYS A 84 11.82 3.29 -5.26
C LYS A 84 13.13 2.76 -4.71
N ASP A 85 13.17 1.47 -4.36
CA ASP A 85 14.45 0.84 -4.07
C ASP A 85 15.28 0.75 -5.36
N ALA A 86 16.49 1.35 -5.33
CA ALA A 86 17.35 1.43 -6.52
C ALA A 86 17.91 0.07 -6.96
N LEU A 87 17.99 -0.89 -6.05
CA LEU A 87 18.59 -2.20 -6.27
C LEU A 87 17.57 -3.28 -6.59
N THR A 88 16.30 -3.02 -6.31
CA THR A 88 15.24 -4.01 -6.45
C THR A 88 14.00 -3.41 -7.13
N ASN A 89 13.12 -4.27 -7.63
CA ASN A 89 11.85 -3.87 -8.23
C ASN A 89 10.77 -3.69 -7.15
N SER A 90 11.03 -2.83 -6.15
CA SER A 90 10.15 -2.64 -5.00
C SER A 90 9.96 -1.16 -4.65
N LEU A 91 8.90 -0.90 -3.88
CA LEU A 91 8.70 0.34 -3.12
C LEU A 91 9.18 0.13 -1.70
N LYS A 92 10.04 1.02 -1.22
CA LYS A 92 10.52 1.06 0.15
C LYS A 92 9.73 2.10 0.93
N TYR A 93 9.15 1.70 2.06
CA TYR A 93 8.41 2.60 2.94
C TYR A 93 9.36 3.38 3.86
N LYS A 94 9.14 4.70 3.99
CA LYS A 94 9.99 5.63 4.77
C LYS A 94 9.25 6.28 5.93
N GLY A 95 7.95 6.03 6.03
CA GLY A 95 7.14 6.58 7.13
C GLY A 95 7.21 5.74 8.40
N THR A 96 6.37 6.07 9.35
CA THR A 96 6.18 5.30 10.57
C THR A 96 5.22 4.13 10.32
N ASN A 97 5.10 3.24 11.30
CA ASN A 97 4.20 2.08 11.24
C ASN A 97 2.78 2.45 10.79
N GLY A 98 2.23 1.74 9.82
CA GLY A 98 0.90 2.02 9.25
C GLY A 98 0.25 0.83 8.56
N LEU A 99 -1.08 0.85 8.48
CA LEU A 99 -1.87 -0.10 7.71
C LEU A 99 -2.19 0.49 6.34
N PHE A 100 -1.92 -0.26 5.30
CA PHE A 100 -2.03 0.19 3.91
C PHE A 100 -2.92 -0.73 3.09
N HIS A 101 -3.63 -0.14 2.14
CA HIS A 101 -4.28 -0.87 1.06
C HIS A 101 -3.32 -0.96 -0.12
N ALA A 102 -2.91 -2.18 -0.46
CA ALA A 102 -2.07 -2.47 -1.60
C ALA A 102 -2.92 -3.05 -2.74
N ILE A 103 -2.81 -2.46 -3.92
CA ILE A 103 -3.56 -2.86 -5.12
C ILE A 103 -2.56 -3.03 -6.26
N ALA A 104 -2.56 -4.21 -6.90
CA ALA A 104 -1.80 -4.45 -8.12
C ALA A 104 -2.73 -4.79 -9.28
N THR A 105 -2.61 -4.05 -10.38
CA THR A 105 -3.25 -4.37 -11.66
C THR A 105 -2.18 -4.72 -12.68
N PHE A 106 -2.40 -5.71 -13.50
CA PHE A 106 -1.38 -6.18 -14.43
C PHE A 106 -1.98 -6.85 -15.67
N ASN A 107 -1.18 -6.90 -16.73
CA ASN A 107 -1.37 -7.83 -17.84
C ASN A 107 -0.11 -8.68 -18.02
N PHE A 108 -0.29 -9.89 -18.53
CA PHE A 108 0.80 -10.82 -18.70
C PHE A 108 0.60 -11.76 -19.87
N TYR A 109 1.72 -12.33 -20.32
CA TYR A 109 1.78 -13.44 -21.27
C TYR A 109 2.55 -14.60 -20.63
N SER A 110 2.12 -15.81 -20.90
CA SER A 110 2.78 -17.05 -20.48
C SER A 110 2.57 -18.14 -21.53
N GLY A 111 3.13 -19.31 -21.31
CA GLY A 111 2.92 -20.48 -22.16
C GLY A 111 1.43 -20.87 -22.31
N SER A 112 1.11 -21.62 -23.34
CA SER A 112 -0.25 -22.11 -23.57
C SER A 112 -0.68 -23.03 -22.43
N GLN A 113 -1.88 -22.77 -21.89
CA GLN A 113 -2.51 -23.54 -20.79
C GLN A 113 -1.78 -23.43 -19.44
N ASP A 114 -0.85 -22.47 -19.29
CA ASP A 114 -0.22 -22.24 -18.00
C ASP A 114 -1.23 -21.70 -16.99
N THR A 115 -1.08 -22.13 -15.75
CA THR A 115 -1.75 -21.53 -14.61
C THR A 115 -0.71 -20.67 -13.88
N CYS A 116 -0.90 -19.36 -13.93
CA CYS A 116 -0.01 -18.40 -13.33
C CYS A 116 -0.59 -17.86 -12.01
N GLY A 117 0.24 -17.81 -10.98
CA GLY A 117 -0.07 -17.20 -9.69
C GLY A 117 0.53 -15.82 -9.59
N PHE A 118 -0.15 -14.91 -8.90
CA PHE A 118 0.29 -13.54 -8.69
C PHE A 118 0.07 -13.16 -7.25
N TYR A 119 1.05 -12.43 -6.65
CA TYR A 119 1.05 -12.07 -5.25
C TYR A 119 1.63 -10.68 -5.03
N ILE A 120 1.33 -10.10 -3.89
CA ILE A 120 2.07 -9.00 -3.31
C ILE A 120 3.02 -9.59 -2.27
N GLY A 121 4.28 -9.16 -2.27
CA GLY A 121 5.29 -9.52 -1.29
C GLY A 121 5.67 -8.34 -0.41
N VAL A 122 6.06 -8.62 0.84
CA VAL A 122 6.62 -7.63 1.77
C VAL A 122 7.88 -8.21 2.41
N ASN A 123 9.02 -7.63 2.08
CA ASN A 123 10.27 -7.94 2.75
C ASN A 123 10.48 -6.98 3.91
N ARG A 124 10.61 -7.54 5.10
CA ARG A 124 10.74 -6.81 6.38
C ARG A 124 12.18 -6.66 6.84
N ASP A 125 13.11 -7.23 6.10
CA ASP A 125 14.55 -7.11 6.37
C ASP A 125 15.21 -6.35 5.22
N ALA A 126 15.48 -5.06 5.44
CA ALA A 126 16.10 -4.20 4.44
C ALA A 126 17.51 -4.65 4.03
N SER A 127 18.17 -5.50 4.81
CA SER A 127 19.51 -6.04 4.53
C SER A 127 19.49 -7.30 3.67
N SER A 128 18.35 -8.01 3.62
CA SER A 128 18.18 -9.25 2.86
C SER A 128 17.72 -8.96 1.42
N PRO A 129 18.08 -9.80 0.44
CA PRO A 129 17.48 -9.74 -0.89
C PRO A 129 15.97 -10.02 -0.81
N LEU A 130 15.22 -9.61 -1.85
CA LEU A 130 13.81 -9.97 -1.95
C LEU A 130 13.67 -11.48 -2.18
N ASP A 131 12.82 -12.13 -1.39
CA ASP A 131 12.54 -13.56 -1.51
C ASP A 131 11.06 -13.76 -1.89
N ALA A 132 10.82 -14.26 -3.10
CA ALA A 132 9.48 -14.47 -3.62
C ALA A 132 8.68 -15.56 -2.87
N ASP A 133 9.35 -16.46 -2.16
CA ASP A 133 8.71 -17.51 -1.37
C ASP A 133 8.47 -17.08 0.09
N ALA A 134 9.49 -16.50 0.73
CA ALA A 134 9.41 -16.10 2.13
C ALA A 134 8.61 -14.82 2.36
N ASP A 135 8.72 -13.85 1.44
CA ASP A 135 8.16 -12.51 1.61
C ASP A 135 6.71 -12.38 1.09
N ARG A 136 6.13 -13.41 0.49
CA ARG A 136 4.78 -13.33 -0.09
C ARG A 136 3.69 -13.18 0.97
N ILE A 137 2.67 -12.41 0.62
CA ILE A 137 1.42 -12.33 1.38
C ILE A 137 0.44 -13.35 0.78
N SER A 138 0.19 -14.46 1.49
CA SER A 138 -0.67 -15.55 0.99
C SER A 138 -2.10 -15.10 0.70
N GLU A 139 -2.62 -14.16 1.47
CA GLU A 139 -3.97 -13.60 1.30
C GLU A 139 -4.12 -12.73 0.05
N SER A 140 -3.01 -12.36 -0.60
CA SER A 140 -3.02 -11.63 -1.86
C SER A 140 -3.04 -12.52 -3.10
N GLU A 141 -3.03 -13.85 -2.92
CA GLU A 141 -2.89 -14.80 -4.01
C GLU A 141 -4.08 -14.82 -4.97
N ILE A 142 -3.80 -14.71 -6.27
CA ILE A 142 -4.76 -15.04 -7.32
C ILE A 142 -4.12 -15.94 -8.36
N TYR A 143 -4.94 -16.78 -9.00
CA TYR A 143 -4.55 -17.64 -10.13
C TYR A 143 -5.28 -17.22 -11.38
N VAL A 144 -4.52 -17.14 -12.49
CA VAL A 144 -5.06 -16.85 -13.81
C VAL A 144 -4.57 -17.91 -14.79
N ASN A 145 -5.49 -18.53 -15.53
CA ASN A 145 -5.14 -19.45 -16.60
C ASN A 145 -4.78 -18.66 -17.87
N ALA A 146 -3.60 -18.87 -18.42
CA ALA A 146 -3.16 -18.20 -19.64
C ALA A 146 -3.98 -18.60 -20.87
N GLY A 147 -4.61 -19.79 -20.87
CA GLY A 147 -5.46 -20.25 -21.97
C GLY A 147 -4.70 -20.53 -23.26
N THR A 148 -5.43 -20.63 -24.34
CA THR A 148 -4.93 -20.78 -25.73
C THR A 148 -5.59 -19.71 -26.60
N PRO A 149 -4.86 -19.04 -27.51
CA PRO A 149 -3.41 -19.14 -27.75
C PRO A 149 -2.58 -18.36 -26.71
N SER A 150 -1.30 -18.73 -26.55
CA SER A 150 -0.34 -18.13 -25.59
C SER A 150 0.03 -16.67 -25.88
N ASN A 151 -0.27 -16.18 -27.07
CA ASN A 151 0.05 -14.82 -27.52
C ASN A 151 -1.02 -13.76 -27.15
N GLN A 152 -2.04 -14.15 -26.40
CA GLN A 152 -3.05 -13.20 -25.92
C GLN A 152 -2.76 -12.76 -24.48
N PRO A 153 -2.72 -11.44 -24.23
CA PRO A 153 -2.54 -10.96 -22.86
C PRO A 153 -3.73 -11.35 -21.98
N LYS A 154 -3.42 -11.70 -20.74
CA LYS A 154 -4.40 -11.88 -19.67
C LYS A 154 -4.21 -10.78 -18.63
N ASN A 155 -5.29 -10.44 -17.98
CA ASN A 155 -5.32 -9.37 -17.00
C ASN A 155 -5.68 -9.90 -15.62
N GLY A 156 -5.19 -9.23 -14.60
CA GLY A 156 -5.56 -9.53 -13.22
C GLY A 156 -5.51 -8.28 -12.35
N THR A 157 -6.19 -8.38 -11.22
CA THR A 157 -6.12 -7.39 -10.16
C THR A 157 -6.06 -8.09 -8.82
N ILE A 158 -5.12 -7.68 -7.98
CA ILE A 158 -4.95 -8.16 -6.61
C ILE A 158 -5.16 -6.98 -5.69
N GLN A 159 -5.75 -7.23 -4.52
CA GLN A 159 -5.81 -6.26 -3.45
C GLN A 159 -5.67 -6.94 -2.10
N THR A 160 -4.96 -6.29 -1.19
CA THR A 160 -4.79 -6.77 0.19
C THR A 160 -4.55 -5.60 1.13
N LEU A 161 -4.76 -5.84 2.42
CA LEU A 161 -4.29 -4.95 3.48
C LEU A 161 -2.93 -5.42 3.96
N VAL A 162 -2.02 -4.49 4.18
CA VAL A 162 -0.66 -4.78 4.61
C VAL A 162 -0.21 -3.81 5.69
N GLN A 163 0.35 -4.34 6.76
CA GLN A 163 1.03 -3.55 7.78
C GLN A 163 2.47 -3.32 7.31
N LEU A 164 2.88 -2.05 7.20
CA LEU A 164 4.25 -1.67 6.87
C LEU A 164 4.89 -0.92 8.03
N THR A 165 6.18 -1.18 8.24
CA THR A 165 7.06 -0.44 9.12
C THR A 165 8.14 0.27 8.30
N THR A 166 8.87 1.21 8.90
CA THR A 166 9.97 1.92 8.23
C THR A 166 10.95 0.92 7.63
N ASP A 167 11.34 1.17 6.39
CA ASP A 167 12.25 0.39 5.55
C ASP A 167 11.69 -0.94 5.00
N ASP A 168 10.46 -1.33 5.31
CA ASP A 168 9.80 -2.44 4.63
C ASP A 168 9.73 -2.20 3.12
N ARG A 169 9.95 -3.25 2.34
CA ARG A 169 9.89 -3.23 0.87
C ARG A 169 8.69 -4.02 0.40
N ILE A 170 7.84 -3.39 -0.43
CA ILE A 170 6.67 -4.03 -1.04
C ILE A 170 6.87 -4.19 -2.54
N PHE A 171 6.53 -5.34 -3.10
CA PHE A 171 6.80 -5.70 -4.48
C PHE A 171 5.79 -6.70 -5.05
N PHE A 172 5.92 -6.99 -6.35
CA PHE A 172 5.03 -7.88 -7.06
C PHE A 172 5.73 -9.20 -7.43
N ILE A 173 5.05 -10.32 -7.20
CA ILE A 173 5.55 -11.68 -7.37
C ILE A 173 4.70 -12.40 -8.41
N VAL A 174 5.35 -13.17 -9.26
CA VAL A 174 4.72 -14.07 -10.23
C VAL A 174 5.15 -15.52 -9.99
N GLN A 175 4.29 -16.44 -10.34
CA GLN A 175 4.49 -17.88 -10.25
C GLN A 175 3.97 -18.57 -11.50
N ASN A 176 4.68 -19.58 -12.01
CA ASN A 176 4.11 -20.52 -12.95
C ASN A 176 3.89 -21.87 -12.24
N LYS A 177 2.63 -22.27 -12.05
CA LYS A 177 2.27 -23.52 -11.36
C LYS A 177 2.39 -24.74 -12.24
N THR A 178 2.32 -24.57 -13.54
CA THR A 178 2.19 -25.66 -14.50
C THR A 178 3.54 -26.07 -15.05
N LYS A 179 4.43 -25.11 -15.31
CA LYS A 179 5.71 -25.34 -15.99
C LYS A 179 6.79 -24.39 -15.46
N ALA A 180 8.03 -24.66 -15.88
CA ALA A 180 9.18 -23.75 -15.67
C ALA A 180 9.28 -22.73 -16.82
N ASP A 181 8.17 -22.25 -17.35
CA ASP A 181 8.15 -21.24 -18.43
C ASP A 181 8.18 -19.84 -17.85
N ALA A 182 8.96 -18.96 -18.50
CA ALA A 182 9.04 -17.56 -18.12
C ALA A 182 7.70 -16.84 -18.32
N ILE A 183 7.43 -15.84 -17.48
CA ILE A 183 6.25 -14.99 -17.55
C ILE A 183 6.66 -13.60 -17.98
N LEU A 184 6.02 -13.06 -19.00
CA LEU A 184 6.16 -11.66 -19.40
C LEU A 184 5.03 -10.84 -18.78
N VAL A 185 5.35 -9.99 -17.81
CA VAL A 185 4.43 -8.96 -17.31
C VAL A 185 4.71 -7.70 -18.11
N GLU A 186 3.89 -7.42 -19.12
CA GLU A 186 4.07 -6.26 -20.00
C GLU A 186 3.68 -4.95 -19.33
N PHE A 187 2.61 -5.00 -18.56
CA PHE A 187 2.11 -3.90 -17.74
C PHE A 187 1.84 -4.37 -16.32
N MET A 188 2.23 -3.58 -15.35
CA MET A 188 1.86 -3.76 -13.94
C MET A 188 1.85 -2.40 -13.27
N LYS A 189 0.89 -2.18 -12.39
CA LYS A 189 0.83 -1.01 -11.52
C LYS A 189 0.50 -1.46 -10.10
N LEU A 190 1.43 -1.28 -9.19
CA LEU A 190 1.26 -1.49 -7.75
C LEU A 190 1.08 -0.13 -7.08
N ILE A 191 -0.06 0.03 -6.41
CA ILE A 191 -0.44 1.21 -5.64
C ILE A 191 -0.50 0.79 -4.18
N VAL A 192 0.15 1.54 -3.31
CA VAL A 192 0.11 1.36 -1.85
C VAL A 192 -0.31 2.69 -1.24
N LYS A 193 -1.41 2.69 -0.48
CA LYS A 193 -1.97 3.92 0.13
C LYS A 193 -2.56 3.65 1.52
N SER A 194 -2.39 4.60 2.43
CA SER A 194 -3.02 4.62 3.76
C SER A 194 -4.44 5.21 3.70
#